data_7f47332851163f57da2bf0d81359e39c
#
_entry.id   7f47332851163f57da2bf0d81359e39c
#
_cell.length_a   1.000
_cell.length_b   1.000
_cell.length_c   1.000
_cell.angle_alpha   90.00
_cell.angle_beta   90.00
_cell.angle_gamma   90.00
#
_symmetry.space_group_name_H-M   'P 1'
#
loop_
_entity.id
_entity.type
_entity.pdbx_description
1 polymer ?
#
loop_
_entity_poly.entity_id
_entity_poly.type
_entity_poly.pdbx_seq_one_letter_code
_entity_poly.pdbx_strand_id
1 'polypeptide(L)'
;MIQLHKDGTIWRLTLDRPDKANSLTQDMLEEILQIVQMAQTAQALIITGAGKTFSAGADLDQAALGLATSDIWERVSTAIADLPALTIAAL
;
A
#
# COMPACT_ATOMS: atom_id res chain seq x y z
N MET A 1 2.50 -10.36 2.93
CA MET A 1 1.26 -9.61 2.65
C MET A 1 1.45 -8.48 1.64
N ILE A 2 2.65 -7.98 1.52
CA ILE A 2 3.00 -6.99 0.48
C ILE A 2 4.09 -7.60 -0.39
N GLN A 3 3.90 -7.55 -1.70
CA GLN A 3 4.89 -7.99 -2.69
C GLN A 3 5.38 -6.76 -3.45
N LEU A 4 6.67 -6.66 -3.65
CA LEU A 4 7.26 -5.57 -4.44
C LEU A 4 8.01 -6.17 -5.62
N HIS A 5 7.66 -5.73 -6.81
CA HIS A 5 8.37 -6.08 -8.05
C HIS A 5 8.90 -4.80 -8.71
N LYS A 6 10.18 -4.80 -8.99
CA LYS A 6 10.86 -3.67 -9.67
C LYS A 6 11.26 -4.11 -11.07
N ASP A 7 10.74 -3.41 -12.06
CA ASP A 7 11.13 -3.59 -13.46
C ASP A 7 11.75 -2.27 -13.94
N GLY A 8 13.04 -2.13 -13.75
CA GLY A 8 13.73 -0.86 -13.98
C GLY A 8 13.18 0.23 -13.07
N THR A 9 12.63 1.29 -13.66
CA THR A 9 12.04 2.42 -12.93
C THR A 9 10.53 2.30 -12.75
N ILE A 10 9.93 1.19 -13.17
CA ILE A 10 8.51 0.88 -12.96
C ILE A 10 8.40 -0.09 -11.81
N TRP A 11 7.83 0.33 -10.71
CA TRP A 11 7.68 -0.47 -9.52
C TRP A 11 6.22 -0.91 -9.37
N ARG A 12 6.00 -2.16 -8.99
CA ARG A 12 4.67 -2.69 -8.71
C ARG A 12 4.61 -3.17 -7.27
N LEU A 13 3.69 -2.61 -6.52
CA LEU A 13 3.37 -3.01 -5.15
C LEU A 13 2.05 -3.77 -5.19
N THR A 14 2.07 -5.02 -4.74
CA THR A 14 0.88 -5.87 -4.71
C THR A 14 0.44 -6.09 -3.27
N LEU A 15 -0.82 -5.78 -2.99
CA LEU A 15 -1.46 -6.15 -1.73
C LEU A 15 -1.81 -7.64 -1.84
N ASP A 16 -1.15 -8.48 -1.05
CA ASP A 16 -1.24 -9.93 -1.18
C ASP A 16 -1.78 -10.57 0.10
N ARG A 17 -3.05 -10.31 0.34
CA ARG A 17 -3.82 -10.88 1.45
C ARG A 17 -5.22 -11.23 0.95
N PRO A 18 -5.33 -12.07 -0.10
CA PRO A 18 -6.61 -12.31 -0.79
C PRO A 18 -7.63 -13.03 0.07
N ASP A 19 -7.21 -13.81 1.06
CA ASP A 19 -8.09 -14.49 2.01
C ASP A 19 -8.85 -13.51 2.94
N LYS A 20 -8.37 -12.29 3.04
CA LYS A 20 -8.99 -11.20 3.81
C LYS A 20 -9.41 -10.03 2.93
N ALA A 21 -9.64 -10.27 1.63
CA ALA A 21 -9.98 -9.25 0.64
C ALA A 21 -8.99 -8.08 0.64
N ASN A 22 -7.72 -8.35 0.89
CA ASN A 22 -6.62 -7.37 0.97
C ASN A 22 -6.89 -6.24 1.98
N SER A 23 -7.59 -6.55 3.07
CA SER A 23 -7.75 -5.58 4.15
C SER A 23 -6.40 -5.24 4.76
N LEU A 24 -6.23 -3.98 5.15
CA LEU A 24 -4.93 -3.40 5.51
C LEU A 24 -4.71 -3.48 7.02
N THR A 25 -3.57 -4.04 7.40
CA THR A 25 -3.09 -4.09 8.79
C THR A 25 -2.09 -2.95 9.03
N GLN A 26 -1.76 -2.69 10.30
CA GLN A 26 -0.70 -1.76 10.67
C GLN A 26 0.62 -2.11 9.99
N ASP A 27 1.00 -3.39 10.03
CA ASP A 27 2.26 -3.85 9.42
C ASP A 27 2.28 -3.64 7.91
N MET A 28 1.15 -3.90 7.24
CA MET A 28 1.03 -3.65 5.79
C MET A 28 1.20 -2.16 5.47
N LEU A 29 0.57 -1.29 6.24
CA LEU A 29 0.66 0.15 6.03
C LEU A 29 2.06 0.67 6.28
N GLU A 30 2.76 0.17 7.31
CA GLU A 30 4.15 0.52 7.57
C GLU A 30 5.07 0.06 6.44
N GLU A 31 4.85 -1.14 5.91
CA GLU A 31 5.60 -1.66 4.78
C GLU A 31 5.36 -0.84 3.51
N ILE A 32 4.10 -0.47 3.23
CA ILE A 32 3.76 0.41 2.12
C ILE A 32 4.48 1.75 2.28
N LEU A 33 4.48 2.33 3.47
CA LEU A 33 5.17 3.59 3.73
C LEU A 33 6.66 3.49 3.40
N GLN A 34 7.32 2.41 3.83
CA GLN A 34 8.73 2.19 3.54
C GLN A 34 9.00 2.08 2.04
N ILE A 35 8.16 1.33 1.32
CA ILE A 35 8.30 1.16 -0.14
C ILE A 35 8.14 2.50 -0.85
N VAL A 36 7.12 3.28 -0.48
CA VAL A 36 6.89 4.61 -1.07
C VAL A 36 8.09 5.51 -0.83
N GLN A 37 8.65 5.50 0.37
CA GLN A 37 9.84 6.28 0.70
C GLN A 37 11.06 5.86 -0.11
N MET A 38 11.17 4.58 -0.47
CA MET A 38 12.26 4.08 -1.33
C MET A 38 12.05 4.42 -2.82
N ALA A 39 10.82 4.67 -3.25
CA ALA A 39 10.46 4.82 -4.66
C ALA A 39 10.72 6.23 -5.22
N GLN A 40 11.58 7.02 -4.58
CA GLN A 40 11.82 8.43 -4.97
C GLN A 40 12.42 8.56 -6.38
N THR A 41 13.14 7.53 -6.84
CA THR A 41 13.76 7.50 -8.17
C THR A 41 12.95 6.70 -9.19
N ALA A 42 11.85 6.09 -8.79
CA ALA A 42 10.95 5.40 -9.71
C ALA A 42 10.25 6.40 -10.63
N GLN A 43 9.98 6.01 -11.87
CA GLN A 43 9.15 6.80 -12.79
C GLN A 43 7.67 6.54 -12.54
N ALA A 44 7.32 5.31 -12.16
CA ALA A 44 5.95 4.96 -11.83
C ALA A 44 5.91 3.95 -10.68
N LEU A 45 4.87 4.07 -9.85
CA LEU A 45 4.52 3.10 -8.81
C LEU A 45 3.10 2.64 -9.09
N ILE A 46 2.95 1.34 -9.38
CA ILE A 46 1.66 0.71 -9.62
C ILE A 46 1.27 -0.03 -8.35
N ILE A 47 0.09 0.26 -7.83
CA ILE A 47 -0.45 -0.44 -6.65
C ILE A 47 -1.62 -1.29 -7.12
N THR A 48 -1.59 -2.58 -6.81
CA THR A 48 -2.63 -3.53 -7.20
C THR A 48 -2.94 -4.48 -6.06
N GLY A 49 -4.04 -5.21 -6.16
CA GLY A 49 -4.44 -6.23 -5.18
C GLY A 49 -4.44 -7.61 -5.81
N ALA A 50 -3.92 -8.60 -5.09
CA ALA A 50 -4.00 -9.99 -5.50
C ALA A 50 -5.44 -10.49 -5.38
N GLY A 51 -5.85 -11.37 -6.30
CA GLY A 51 -7.20 -11.91 -6.32
C GLY A 51 -8.22 -10.96 -6.92
N LYS A 52 -9.44 -11.00 -6.41
CA LYS A 52 -10.60 -10.30 -7.01
C LYS A 52 -10.82 -8.90 -6.46
N THR A 53 -10.22 -8.57 -5.33
CA THR A 53 -10.47 -7.31 -4.64
C THR A 53 -9.17 -6.53 -4.54
N PHE A 54 -9.22 -5.23 -4.86
CA PHE A 54 -8.07 -4.36 -4.65
C PHE A 54 -7.75 -4.29 -3.15
N SER A 55 -8.65 -3.75 -2.35
CA SER A 55 -8.57 -3.73 -0.88
C SER A 55 -9.94 -3.44 -0.30
N ALA A 56 -10.28 -4.12 0.79
CA ALA A 56 -11.50 -3.86 1.56
C ALA A 56 -11.33 -2.72 2.58
N GLY A 57 -10.16 -2.09 2.63
CA GLY A 57 -9.84 -1.04 3.59
C GLY A 57 -9.20 -1.58 4.86
N ALA A 58 -9.43 -0.95 6.01
CA ALA A 58 -8.79 -1.34 7.26
C ALA A 58 -9.24 -2.73 7.72
N ASP A 59 -8.29 -3.52 8.22
CA ASP A 59 -8.60 -4.78 8.90
C ASP A 59 -9.50 -4.50 10.10
N LEU A 60 -10.64 -5.20 10.18
CA LEU A 60 -11.66 -4.91 11.20
C LEU A 60 -11.16 -5.16 12.63
N ASP A 61 -10.39 -6.22 12.83
CA ASP A 61 -9.87 -6.54 14.16
C ASP A 61 -8.89 -5.47 14.62
N GLN A 62 -8.01 -5.01 13.72
CA GLN A 62 -7.06 -3.95 14.03
C GLN A 62 -7.72 -2.57 14.13
N ALA A 63 -8.76 -2.31 13.37
CA ALA A 63 -9.54 -1.09 13.51
C ALA A 63 -10.13 -0.98 14.91
N ALA A 64 -10.64 -2.08 15.45
CA ALA A 64 -11.13 -2.13 16.83
C ALA A 64 -10.04 -1.91 17.87
N LEU A 65 -8.78 -2.21 17.53
CA LEU A 65 -7.62 -2.03 18.41
C LEU A 65 -6.92 -0.67 18.22
N GLY A 66 -7.52 0.25 17.47
CA GLY A 66 -7.02 1.62 17.31
C GLY A 66 -6.44 1.95 15.94
N LEU A 67 -6.37 1.00 15.00
CA LEU A 67 -5.84 1.27 13.66
C LEU A 67 -6.64 2.36 12.95
N ALA A 68 -7.96 2.40 13.12
CA ALA A 68 -8.82 3.36 12.44
C ALA A 68 -8.49 4.82 12.78
N THR A 69 -7.88 5.06 13.95
CA THR A 69 -7.47 6.39 14.41
C THR A 69 -5.96 6.60 14.41
N SER A 70 -5.20 5.62 13.88
CA SER A 70 -3.74 5.70 13.79
C SER A 70 -3.32 6.75 12.76
N ASP A 71 -2.21 7.43 13.04
CA ASP A 71 -1.62 8.40 12.11
C ASP A 71 -0.98 7.75 10.88
N ILE A 72 -0.85 6.41 10.88
CA ILE A 72 -0.23 5.70 9.76
C ILE A 72 -0.97 5.96 8.43
N TRP A 73 -2.30 6.09 8.47
CA TRP A 73 -3.09 6.40 7.28
C TRP A 73 -2.67 7.71 6.64
N GLU A 74 -2.55 8.75 7.46
CA GLU A 74 -2.15 10.08 7.00
C GLU A 74 -0.71 10.07 6.51
N ARG A 75 0.18 9.37 7.21
CA ARG A 75 1.58 9.26 6.83
C ARG A 75 1.74 8.57 5.47
N VAL A 76 1.01 7.49 5.23
CA VAL A 76 1.02 6.79 3.93
C VAL A 76 0.45 7.70 2.84
N SER A 77 -0.69 8.34 3.08
CA SER A 77 -1.33 9.23 2.11
C SER A 77 -0.42 10.40 1.74
N THR A 78 0.22 11.01 2.72
CA THR A 78 1.15 12.12 2.50
C THR A 78 2.38 11.67 1.71
N ALA A 79 2.93 10.51 2.03
CA ALA A 79 4.09 9.96 1.33
C ALA A 79 3.76 9.68 -0.14
N ILE A 80 2.58 9.15 -0.43
CA ILE A 80 2.14 8.91 -1.81
C ILE A 80 1.93 10.24 -2.54
N ALA A 81 1.28 11.21 -1.90
CA ALA A 81 1.03 12.53 -2.50
C ALA A 81 2.33 13.26 -2.83
N ASP A 82 3.36 13.11 -1.99
CA ASP A 82 4.65 13.76 -2.17
C ASP A 82 5.60 12.99 -3.09
N LEU A 83 5.23 11.77 -3.50
CA LEU A 83 6.08 10.95 -4.36
C LEU A 83 6.19 11.59 -5.76
N PRO A 84 7.42 11.81 -6.28
CA PRO A 84 7.58 12.40 -7.61
C PRO A 84 7.21 11.46 -8.75
N ALA A 85 7.09 10.16 -8.47
CA ALA A 85 6.68 9.17 -9.47
C ALA A 85 5.18 9.31 -9.81
N LEU A 86 4.80 8.88 -11.00
CA LEU A 86 3.39 8.68 -11.35
C LEU A 86 2.86 7.50 -10.53
N THR A 87 1.83 7.73 -9.75
CA THR A 87 1.20 6.68 -8.93
C THR A 87 -0.10 6.23 -9.59
N ILE A 88 -0.23 4.91 -9.80
CA ILE A 88 -1.37 4.31 -10.48
C ILE A 88 -1.95 3.23 -9.57
N ALA A 89 -3.26 3.33 -9.30
CA ALA A 89 -4.00 2.26 -8.63
C ALA A 89 -4.66 1.40 -9.69
N ALA A 90 -4.26 0.14 -9.79
CA ALA A 90 -4.81 -0.82 -10.74
C ALA A 90 -5.93 -1.61 -10.05
N LEU A 91 -7.15 -1.14 -10.20
CA LEU A 91 -8.34 -1.71 -9.58
C LEU A 91 -8.88 -2.94 -10.33
#